data_38e9cd5bf18fc235daa9b199910cfe9e
#
_entry.id   38e9cd5bf18fc235daa9b199910cfe9e
#
_cell.length_a   1.000
_cell.length_b   1.000
_cell.length_c   1.000
_cell.angle_alpha   90.00
_cell.angle_beta   90.00
_cell.angle_gamma   90.00
#
_symmetry.space_group_name_H-M   'P 1'
#
loop_
_entity.id
_entity.type
_entity.pdbx_description
1 polymer ?
#
loop_
_entity_poly.entity_id
_entity_poly.type
_entity_poly.pdbx_seq_one_letter_code
_entity_poly.pdbx_strand_id
1 'polypeptide(L)'
;MAGFFGLFNYEKEGHGVEKNAPQKKSFIVFFELLFKNFWKLAVNSIWYWVLTVFLPTSGLATAGMTNITRNMAIDRHSFGTHDFFETIRKNWKQALPAGIINTIVIAFLAWDIYFFYTYTEGIMSLVCIAICATVLIVFLMMRYYIWVILISFKLKLKQIYINSFKLSLVGLKSNIVILLGMLVIYAICFGLFWVNVKITLFLLALIILFFVPGFRFMLIQFNVFKNIKKYMIDPYYNEHPDEDIELRRGLGLLDD
;
A
#
# COMPACT_ATOMS: atom_id res chain seq x y z
N MET A 1 4.77 -48.77 4.80
CA MET A 1 4.04 -48.81 6.08
C MET A 1 2.92 -47.83 6.04
N ALA A 2 1.66 -48.29 5.96
CA ALA A 2 0.51 -47.42 6.02
C ALA A 2 0.40 -46.84 7.42
N GLY A 3 0.47 -45.50 7.52
CA GLY A 3 0.33 -44.81 8.80
C GLY A 3 -1.08 -45.00 9.36
N PHE A 4 -1.17 -45.09 10.68
CA PHE A 4 -2.35 -45.41 11.50
C PHE A 4 -3.63 -44.56 11.22
N PHE A 5 -3.51 -43.49 10.45
CA PHE A 5 -4.62 -42.70 9.95
C PHE A 5 -4.48 -42.50 8.45
N GLY A 6 -5.18 -43.32 7.66
CA GLY A 6 -5.27 -43.18 6.19
C GLY A 6 -5.83 -41.87 5.67
N LEU A 7 -5.91 -40.82 6.51
CA LEU A 7 -6.38 -39.49 6.23
C LEU A 7 -5.28 -38.55 5.68
N PHE A 8 -3.99 -38.91 5.82
CA PHE A 8 -2.88 -38.09 5.37
C PHE A 8 -1.97 -38.89 4.43
N ASN A 9 -2.43 -39.05 3.19
CA ASN A 9 -1.58 -39.62 2.14
C ASN A 9 -0.72 -38.51 1.52
N TYR A 10 0.48 -38.30 2.07
CA TYR A 10 1.43 -37.28 1.61
C TYR A 10 2.06 -37.61 0.25
N GLU A 11 1.87 -38.84 -0.26
CA GLU A 11 2.36 -39.30 -1.55
C GLU A 11 1.36 -39.12 -2.70
N LYS A 12 0.15 -38.62 -2.40
CA LYS A 12 -0.81 -38.26 -3.45
C LYS A 12 -0.30 -37.02 -4.15
N GLU A 13 0.15 -37.20 -5.39
CA GLU A 13 0.39 -36.06 -6.30
C GLU A 13 -0.86 -35.17 -6.29
N GLY A 14 -0.71 -33.92 -5.82
CA GLY A 14 -1.77 -32.93 -5.92
C GLY A 14 -2.15 -32.77 -7.37
N HIS A 15 -3.43 -32.51 -7.66
CA HIS A 15 -3.84 -32.10 -9.00
C HIS A 15 -2.99 -30.90 -9.39
N GLY A 16 -1.97 -31.11 -10.22
CA GLY A 16 -1.08 -30.05 -10.70
C GLY A 16 -1.92 -28.92 -11.32
N VAL A 17 -1.46 -27.69 -11.16
CA VAL A 17 -2.12 -26.55 -11.80
C VAL A 17 -2.00 -26.74 -13.31
N GLU A 18 -3.13 -26.81 -14.02
CA GLU A 18 -3.12 -26.88 -15.47
C GLU A 18 -2.33 -25.69 -16.04
N LYS A 19 -1.26 -25.95 -16.79
CA LYS A 19 -0.39 -24.92 -17.38
C LYS A 19 -1.15 -23.91 -18.26
N ASN A 20 -2.34 -24.28 -18.74
CA ASN A 20 -3.21 -23.47 -19.59
C ASN A 20 -4.47 -22.95 -18.88
N ALA A 21 -4.53 -22.98 -17.53
CA ALA A 21 -5.68 -22.43 -16.82
C ALA A 21 -5.83 -20.92 -17.14
N PRO A 22 -7.05 -20.45 -17.49
CA PRO A 22 -7.27 -19.05 -17.80
C PRO A 22 -6.87 -18.17 -16.60
N GLN A 23 -6.06 -17.14 -16.85
CA GLN A 23 -5.61 -16.25 -15.79
C GLN A 23 -6.82 -15.62 -15.08
N LYS A 24 -6.87 -15.77 -13.76
CA LYS A 24 -7.93 -15.18 -12.94
C LYS A 24 -7.96 -13.65 -13.13
N LYS A 25 -9.14 -13.07 -13.19
CA LYS A 25 -9.29 -11.61 -13.25
C LYS A 25 -8.58 -10.96 -12.06
N SER A 26 -7.87 -9.87 -12.31
CA SER A 26 -7.06 -9.15 -11.31
C SER A 26 -7.83 -8.81 -10.02
N PHE A 27 -9.13 -8.50 -10.15
CA PHE A 27 -10.03 -8.22 -9.03
C PHE A 27 -10.23 -9.45 -8.12
N ILE A 28 -10.42 -10.65 -8.70
CA ILE A 28 -10.60 -11.89 -7.94
C ILE A 28 -9.32 -12.22 -7.18
N VAL A 29 -8.17 -12.10 -7.83
CA VAL A 29 -6.85 -12.33 -7.20
C VAL A 29 -6.63 -11.37 -6.02
N PHE A 30 -7.01 -10.11 -6.17
CA PHE A 30 -6.90 -9.14 -5.07
C PHE A 30 -7.68 -9.57 -3.83
N PHE A 31 -8.94 -9.97 -3.97
CA PHE A 31 -9.75 -10.41 -2.83
C PHE A 31 -9.28 -11.75 -2.26
N GLU A 32 -8.86 -12.68 -3.11
CA GLU A 32 -8.28 -13.96 -2.67
C GLU A 32 -7.05 -13.72 -1.76
N LEU A 33 -6.11 -12.87 -2.19
CA LEU A 33 -4.92 -12.50 -1.41
C LEU A 33 -5.28 -11.73 -0.14
N LEU A 34 -6.26 -10.84 -0.20
CA LEU A 34 -6.74 -10.07 0.95
C LEU A 34 -7.31 -10.97 2.03
N PHE A 35 -8.20 -11.91 1.67
CA PHE A 35 -8.82 -12.83 2.63
C PHE A 35 -7.85 -13.90 3.12
N LYS A 36 -6.96 -14.43 2.26
CA LYS A 36 -5.88 -15.35 2.63
C LYS A 36 -5.00 -14.77 3.75
N ASN A 37 -4.75 -13.46 3.72
CA ASN A 37 -3.86 -12.79 4.66
C ASN A 37 -4.58 -11.94 5.71
N PHE A 38 -5.91 -12.08 5.83
CA PHE A 38 -6.76 -11.20 6.66
C PHE A 38 -6.24 -11.04 8.09
N TRP A 39 -5.95 -12.13 8.80
CA TRP A 39 -5.49 -12.08 10.19
C TRP A 39 -4.12 -11.39 10.34
N LYS A 40 -3.21 -11.63 9.40
CA LYS A 40 -1.91 -10.95 9.40
C LYS A 40 -2.08 -9.44 9.19
N LEU A 41 -2.97 -9.05 8.28
CA LEU A 41 -3.28 -7.65 8.02
C LEU A 41 -3.96 -6.99 9.23
N ALA A 42 -4.91 -7.66 9.87
CA ALA A 42 -5.61 -7.15 11.04
C ALA A 42 -4.66 -6.89 12.22
N VAL A 43 -3.79 -7.84 12.56
CA VAL A 43 -2.80 -7.68 13.64
C VAL A 43 -1.83 -6.52 13.33
N ASN A 44 -1.33 -6.43 12.09
CA ASN A 44 -0.42 -5.35 11.73
C ASN A 44 -1.12 -3.98 11.60
N SER A 45 -2.43 -3.95 11.37
CA SER A 45 -3.24 -2.72 11.43
C SER A 45 -3.25 -2.13 12.84
N ILE A 46 -3.25 -2.96 13.89
CA ILE A 46 -3.15 -2.47 15.29
C ILE A 46 -1.79 -1.78 15.48
N TRP A 47 -0.68 -2.41 15.09
CA TRP A 47 0.65 -1.81 15.21
C TRP A 47 0.78 -0.53 14.37
N TYR A 48 0.15 -0.50 13.19
CA TYR A 48 0.07 0.70 12.38
C TYR A 48 -0.58 1.86 13.14
N TRP A 49 -1.74 1.63 13.79
CA TRP A 49 -2.43 2.65 14.56
C TRP A 49 -1.62 3.09 15.78
N VAL A 50 -1.08 2.15 16.56
CA VAL A 50 -0.25 2.46 17.74
C VAL A 50 0.90 3.39 17.38
N LEU A 51 1.62 3.13 16.28
CA LEU A 51 2.73 3.97 15.85
C LEU A 51 2.28 5.27 15.17
N THR A 52 1.09 5.31 14.58
CA THR A 52 0.57 6.52 13.90
C THR A 52 0.02 7.56 14.88
N VAL A 53 -0.34 7.17 16.09
CA VAL A 53 -0.75 8.10 17.17
C VAL A 53 0.32 9.18 17.38
N PHE A 54 1.58 8.81 17.31
CA PHE A 54 2.68 9.76 17.32
C PHE A 54 3.00 10.16 15.87
N LEU A 55 2.61 11.37 15.47
CA LEU A 55 2.79 11.87 14.10
C LEU A 55 4.19 11.65 13.51
N PRO A 56 5.31 11.88 14.23
CA PRO A 56 6.65 11.63 13.69
C PRO A 56 6.88 10.16 13.33
N THR A 57 6.28 9.22 14.04
CA THR A 57 6.46 7.77 13.79
C THR A 57 5.52 7.20 12.73
N SER A 58 4.58 8.01 12.22
CA SER A 58 3.65 7.61 11.15
C SER A 58 4.37 7.11 9.89
N GLY A 59 5.53 7.69 9.57
CA GLY A 59 6.37 7.25 8.47
C GLY A 59 6.93 5.84 8.68
N LEU A 60 7.33 5.52 9.90
CA LEU A 60 7.81 4.18 10.27
C LEU A 60 6.71 3.13 10.13
N ALA A 61 5.52 3.45 10.67
CA ALA A 61 4.34 2.59 10.56
C ALA A 61 3.98 2.32 9.09
N THR A 62 4.01 3.37 8.27
CA THR A 62 3.70 3.27 6.84
C THR A 62 4.73 2.41 6.10
N ALA A 63 6.03 2.55 6.39
CA ALA A 63 7.08 1.73 5.79
C ALA A 63 6.91 0.24 6.15
N GLY A 64 6.67 -0.08 7.44
CA GLY A 64 6.42 -1.44 7.89
C GLY A 64 5.21 -2.08 7.20
N MET A 65 4.08 -1.37 7.18
CA MET A 65 2.85 -1.86 6.54
C MET A 65 3.01 -2.03 5.02
N THR A 66 3.76 -1.13 4.37
CA THR A 66 4.07 -1.22 2.94
C THR A 66 4.83 -2.49 2.59
N ASN A 67 5.84 -2.88 3.38
CA ASN A 67 6.61 -4.10 3.11
C ASN A 67 5.77 -5.36 3.21
N ILE A 68 4.98 -5.51 4.27
CA ILE A 68 4.12 -6.67 4.46
C ILE A 68 3.14 -6.80 3.29
N THR A 69 2.43 -5.72 2.99
CA THR A 69 1.39 -5.73 1.95
C THR A 69 1.98 -5.87 0.54
N ARG A 70 3.21 -5.37 0.30
CA ARG A 70 3.93 -5.62 -0.94
C ARG A 70 4.23 -7.12 -1.11
N ASN A 71 4.77 -7.77 -0.08
CA ASN A 71 5.05 -9.20 -0.14
C ASN A 71 3.78 -10.02 -0.37
N MET A 72 2.67 -9.67 0.30
CA MET A 72 1.38 -10.32 0.09
C MET A 72 0.83 -10.08 -1.33
N ALA A 73 0.99 -8.87 -1.89
CA ALA A 73 0.50 -8.53 -3.23
C ALA A 73 1.21 -9.32 -4.35
N ILE A 74 2.43 -9.80 -4.11
CA ILE A 74 3.19 -10.66 -5.02
C ILE A 74 3.17 -12.14 -4.59
N ASP A 75 2.23 -12.50 -3.71
CA ASP A 75 2.04 -13.85 -3.13
C ASP A 75 3.30 -14.43 -2.47
N ARG A 76 4.19 -13.56 -1.95
CA ARG A 76 5.35 -13.99 -1.15
C ARG A 76 4.95 -14.29 0.28
N HIS A 77 5.62 -15.26 0.87
CA HIS A 77 5.48 -15.52 2.31
C HIS A 77 5.90 -14.28 3.11
N SER A 78 5.06 -13.88 4.06
CA SER A 78 5.37 -12.82 5.02
C SER A 78 5.17 -13.34 6.44
N PHE A 79 6.16 -13.08 7.29
CA PHE A 79 6.10 -13.40 8.73
C PHE A 79 5.29 -12.35 9.51
N GLY A 80 4.56 -11.46 8.82
CA GLY A 80 3.66 -10.49 9.43
C GLY A 80 4.40 -9.51 10.34
N THR A 81 4.15 -9.58 11.65
CA THR A 81 4.68 -8.63 12.63
C THR A 81 6.22 -8.58 12.68
N HIS A 82 6.90 -9.71 12.48
CA HIS A 82 8.36 -9.73 12.41
C HIS A 82 8.86 -8.86 11.26
N ASP A 83 8.34 -9.07 10.04
CA ASP A 83 8.72 -8.29 8.85
C ASP A 83 8.38 -6.81 8.99
N PHE A 84 7.30 -6.48 9.73
CA PHE A 84 6.90 -5.11 10.02
C PHE A 84 8.00 -4.37 10.81
N PHE A 85 8.41 -4.91 11.95
CA PHE A 85 9.41 -4.28 12.80
C PHE A 85 10.82 -4.34 12.21
N GLU A 86 11.16 -5.41 11.51
CA GLU A 86 12.42 -5.52 10.79
C GLU A 86 12.56 -4.42 9.73
N THR A 87 11.49 -4.16 8.97
CA THR A 87 11.46 -3.08 7.97
C THR A 87 11.65 -1.71 8.62
N ILE A 88 10.98 -1.46 9.73
CA ILE A 88 11.16 -0.21 10.51
C ILE A 88 12.62 -0.06 10.92
N ARG A 89 13.20 -1.12 11.51
CA ARG A 89 14.59 -1.11 11.98
C ARG A 89 15.61 -0.87 10.85
N LYS A 90 15.35 -1.42 9.66
CA LYS A 90 16.24 -1.25 8.49
C LYS A 90 16.14 0.15 7.87
N ASN A 91 14.94 0.75 7.87
CA ASN A 91 14.66 1.96 7.08
C ASN A 91 14.38 3.21 7.94
N TRP A 92 14.49 3.17 9.27
CA TRP A 92 14.07 4.26 10.15
C TRP A 92 14.73 5.62 9.82
N LYS A 93 16.01 5.62 9.41
CA LYS A 93 16.77 6.82 9.05
C LYS A 93 16.17 7.60 7.87
N GLN A 94 15.46 6.91 6.99
CA GLN A 94 14.78 7.54 5.84
C GLN A 94 13.27 7.61 6.05
N ALA A 95 12.66 6.62 6.69
CA ALA A 95 11.22 6.56 6.89
C ALA A 95 10.72 7.63 7.88
N LEU A 96 11.50 7.95 8.93
CA LEU A 96 11.13 8.97 9.90
C LEU A 96 11.11 10.38 9.25
N PRO A 97 12.18 10.88 8.63
CA PRO A 97 12.13 12.19 7.97
C PRO A 97 11.13 12.23 6.82
N ALA A 98 10.97 11.15 6.05
CA ALA A 98 9.94 11.09 5.02
C ALA A 98 8.52 11.22 5.60
N GLY A 99 8.24 10.59 6.75
CA GLY A 99 6.97 10.72 7.45
C GLY A 99 6.71 12.16 7.89
N ILE A 100 7.71 12.81 8.50
CA ILE A 100 7.62 14.21 8.94
C ILE A 100 7.36 15.14 7.75
N ILE A 101 8.14 15.02 6.67
CA ILE A 101 7.96 15.82 5.45
C ILE A 101 6.54 15.63 4.88
N ASN A 102 6.08 14.39 4.76
CA ASN A 102 4.73 14.11 4.25
C ASN A 102 3.64 14.74 5.13
N THR A 103 3.80 14.69 6.45
CA THR A 103 2.83 15.29 7.38
C THR A 103 2.82 16.80 7.28
N ILE A 104 4.00 17.44 7.23
CA ILE A 104 4.12 18.89 7.10
C ILE A 104 3.51 19.38 5.79
N VAL A 105 3.82 18.73 4.65
CA VAL A 105 3.30 19.15 3.34
C VAL A 105 1.78 19.03 3.30
N ILE A 106 1.19 17.96 3.83
CA ILE A 106 -0.27 17.81 3.87
C ILE A 106 -0.91 18.84 4.78
N ALA A 107 -0.34 19.06 5.98
CA ALA A 107 -0.86 20.05 6.93
C ALA A 107 -0.81 21.46 6.32
N PHE A 108 0.29 21.81 5.65
CA PHE A 108 0.46 23.10 5.00
C PHE A 108 -0.57 23.31 3.87
N LEU A 109 -0.72 22.34 2.96
CA LEU A 109 -1.69 22.43 1.87
C LEU A 109 -3.15 22.46 2.37
N ALA A 110 -3.46 21.70 3.42
CA ALA A 110 -4.78 21.75 4.05
C ALA A 110 -5.06 23.09 4.71
N TRP A 111 -4.04 23.68 5.35
CA TRP A 111 -4.12 25.01 5.94
C TRP A 111 -4.32 26.08 4.86
N ASP A 112 -3.60 26.02 3.74
CA ASP A 112 -3.77 26.96 2.62
C ASP A 112 -5.19 26.91 2.07
N ILE A 113 -5.75 25.72 1.85
CA ILE A 113 -7.13 25.55 1.38
C ILE A 113 -8.10 26.19 2.39
N TYR A 114 -7.94 25.92 3.69
CA TYR A 114 -8.75 26.50 4.72
C TYR A 114 -8.62 28.04 4.77
N PHE A 115 -7.40 28.54 4.66
CA PHE A 115 -7.11 29.98 4.65
C PHE A 115 -7.82 30.69 3.48
N PHE A 116 -7.66 30.19 2.25
CA PHE A 116 -8.32 30.78 1.08
C PHE A 116 -9.84 30.66 1.14
N TYR A 117 -10.37 29.60 1.72
CA TYR A 117 -11.81 29.44 1.93
C TYR A 117 -12.37 30.44 2.93
N THR A 118 -11.64 30.75 4.02
CA THR A 118 -12.16 31.55 5.14
C THR A 118 -11.85 33.03 5.00
N TYR A 119 -10.67 33.39 4.46
CA TYR A 119 -10.16 34.77 4.51
C TYR A 119 -10.09 35.46 3.15
N THR A 120 -10.47 34.80 2.07
CA THR A 120 -10.41 35.38 0.72
C THR A 120 -11.77 35.23 0.03
N GLU A 121 -12.24 36.26 -0.64
CA GLU A 121 -13.51 36.25 -1.32
C GLU A 121 -13.33 36.35 -2.87
N GLY A 122 -14.40 36.01 -3.61
CA GLY A 122 -14.46 36.15 -5.04
C GLY A 122 -13.73 35.06 -5.82
N ILE A 123 -13.51 35.34 -7.10
CA ILE A 123 -12.94 34.37 -8.05
C ILE A 123 -11.51 33.97 -7.72
N MET A 124 -10.72 34.85 -7.09
CA MET A 124 -9.35 34.62 -6.71
C MET A 124 -9.26 33.53 -5.64
N SER A 125 -10.17 33.49 -4.67
CA SER A 125 -10.28 32.44 -3.67
C SER A 125 -10.47 31.08 -4.34
N LEU A 126 -11.40 30.97 -5.26
CA LEU A 126 -11.67 29.72 -5.98
C LEU A 126 -10.46 29.23 -6.78
N VAL A 127 -9.75 30.13 -7.45
CA VAL A 127 -8.53 29.80 -8.21
C VAL A 127 -7.43 29.29 -7.27
N CYS A 128 -7.17 29.97 -6.17
CA CYS A 128 -6.16 29.54 -5.19
C CYS A 128 -6.51 28.18 -4.56
N ILE A 129 -7.77 27.98 -4.16
CA ILE A 129 -8.24 26.68 -3.64
C ILE A 129 -8.06 25.58 -4.69
N ALA A 130 -8.41 25.82 -5.96
CA ALA A 130 -8.28 24.84 -7.03
C ALA A 130 -6.80 24.44 -7.26
N ILE A 131 -5.88 25.41 -7.21
CA ILE A 131 -4.44 25.14 -7.32
C ILE A 131 -3.95 24.30 -6.13
N CYS A 132 -4.25 24.72 -4.90
CA CYS A 132 -3.83 23.99 -3.69
C CYS A 132 -4.42 22.57 -3.66
N ALA A 133 -5.69 22.41 -4.03
CA ALA A 133 -6.34 21.10 -4.12
C ALA A 133 -5.68 20.20 -5.17
N THR A 134 -5.34 20.76 -6.34
CA THR A 134 -4.64 20.01 -7.39
C THR A 134 -3.28 19.53 -6.92
N VAL A 135 -2.49 20.41 -6.30
CA VAL A 135 -1.18 20.06 -5.73
C VAL A 135 -1.33 18.97 -4.64
N LEU A 136 -2.34 19.10 -3.78
CA LEU A 136 -2.62 18.10 -2.74
C LEU A 136 -2.97 16.74 -3.34
N ILE A 137 -3.81 16.68 -4.37
CA ILE A 137 -4.17 15.42 -5.05
C ILE A 137 -2.93 14.78 -5.66
N VAL A 138 -2.11 15.53 -6.38
CA VAL A 138 -0.86 15.01 -6.97
C VAL A 138 0.08 14.49 -5.86
N PHE A 139 0.22 15.22 -4.77
CA PHE A 139 1.05 14.81 -3.64
C PHE A 139 0.52 13.53 -2.96
N LEU A 140 -0.80 13.40 -2.80
CA LEU A 140 -1.42 12.17 -2.28
C LEU A 140 -1.16 10.97 -3.19
N MET A 141 -1.19 11.16 -4.52
CA MET A 141 -0.81 10.11 -5.49
C MET A 141 0.68 9.75 -5.39
N MET A 142 1.58 10.74 -5.22
CA MET A 142 3.00 10.49 -4.99
C MET A 142 3.25 9.62 -3.76
N ARG A 143 2.49 9.81 -2.68
CA ARG A 143 2.63 9.03 -1.44
C ARG A 143 2.43 7.54 -1.63
N TYR A 144 1.68 7.11 -2.65
CA TYR A 144 1.53 5.68 -2.96
C TYR A 144 2.85 5.05 -3.39
N TYR A 145 3.71 5.80 -4.07
CA TYR A 145 5.00 5.34 -4.60
C TYR A 145 6.17 5.59 -3.63
N ILE A 146 6.17 6.69 -2.87
CA ILE A 146 7.26 7.06 -1.95
C ILE A 146 7.66 5.89 -1.06
N TRP A 147 6.69 5.25 -0.41
CA TRP A 147 6.95 4.20 0.56
C TRP A 147 7.47 2.93 -0.08
N VAL A 148 6.96 2.55 -1.24
CA VAL A 148 7.42 1.36 -1.97
C VAL A 148 8.85 1.55 -2.46
N ILE A 149 9.17 2.71 -3.02
CA ILE A 149 10.53 3.04 -3.48
C ILE A 149 11.49 3.08 -2.30
N LEU A 150 11.10 3.69 -1.18
CA LEU A 150 11.91 3.82 0.02
C LEU A 150 12.36 2.45 0.58
N ILE A 151 11.45 1.48 0.63
CA ILE A 151 11.75 0.14 1.18
C ILE A 151 12.38 -0.81 0.16
N SER A 152 12.27 -0.50 -1.14
CA SER A 152 12.72 -1.41 -2.22
C SER A 152 14.08 -1.04 -2.80
N PHE A 153 14.47 0.24 -2.73
CA PHE A 153 15.66 0.75 -3.41
C PHE A 153 16.55 1.56 -2.46
N LYS A 154 17.86 1.44 -2.61
CA LYS A 154 18.85 2.23 -1.85
C LYS A 154 19.04 3.60 -2.50
N LEU A 155 18.02 4.46 -2.45
CA LEU A 155 18.04 5.81 -3.04
C LEU A 155 18.08 6.89 -1.96
N LYS A 156 18.61 8.08 -2.30
CA LYS A 156 18.53 9.27 -1.45
C LYS A 156 17.09 9.79 -1.43
N LEU A 157 16.65 10.41 -0.31
CA LEU A 157 15.28 10.94 -0.18
C LEU A 157 14.85 11.82 -1.36
N LYS A 158 15.71 12.73 -1.83
CA LYS A 158 15.41 13.57 -3.00
C LYS A 158 15.07 12.74 -4.24
N GLN A 159 15.82 11.66 -4.49
CA GLN A 159 15.59 10.77 -5.64
C GLN A 159 14.29 9.99 -5.48
N ILE A 160 13.95 9.57 -4.24
CA ILE A 160 12.68 8.91 -3.93
C ILE A 160 11.51 9.82 -4.31
N TYR A 161 11.51 11.08 -3.87
CA TYR A 161 10.43 12.04 -4.18
C TYR A 161 10.33 12.35 -5.68
N ILE A 162 11.46 12.56 -6.37
CA ILE A 162 11.47 12.82 -7.83
C ILE A 162 10.90 11.62 -8.60
N ASN A 163 11.35 10.40 -8.28
CA ASN A 163 10.86 9.19 -8.95
C ASN A 163 9.39 8.92 -8.63
N SER A 164 8.96 9.18 -7.39
CA SER A 164 7.55 9.05 -6.99
C SER A 164 6.66 10.04 -7.75
N PHE A 165 7.12 11.27 -7.98
CA PHE A 165 6.42 12.24 -8.80
C PHE A 165 6.25 11.75 -10.24
N LYS A 166 7.33 11.32 -10.89
CA LYS A 166 7.28 10.78 -12.25
C LYS A 166 6.33 9.59 -12.35
N LEU A 167 6.44 8.63 -11.42
CA LEU A 167 5.59 7.44 -11.40
C LEU A 167 4.12 7.76 -11.08
N SER A 168 3.84 8.78 -10.28
CA SER A 168 2.47 9.18 -9.99
C SER A 168 1.75 9.71 -11.24
N LEU A 169 2.48 10.39 -12.13
CA LEU A 169 1.93 10.89 -13.40
C LEU A 169 1.76 9.76 -14.42
N VAL A 170 2.75 8.88 -14.55
CA VAL A 170 2.68 7.76 -15.49
C VAL A 170 1.64 6.71 -15.05
N GLY A 171 1.51 6.51 -13.74
CA GLY A 171 0.60 5.54 -13.14
C GLY A 171 -0.83 6.05 -12.88
N LEU A 172 -1.31 7.07 -13.56
CA LEU A 172 -2.64 7.68 -13.31
C LEU A 172 -3.77 6.66 -13.28
N LYS A 173 -3.79 5.67 -14.19
CA LYS A 173 -4.82 4.61 -14.19
C LYS A 173 -4.85 3.85 -12.87
N SER A 174 -3.69 3.45 -12.35
CA SER A 174 -3.57 2.75 -11.06
C SER A 174 -3.99 3.66 -9.90
N ASN A 175 -3.62 4.94 -9.95
CA ASN A 175 -3.97 5.91 -8.92
C ASN A 175 -5.49 6.16 -8.86
N ILE A 176 -6.16 6.20 -10.01
CA ILE A 176 -7.63 6.31 -10.08
C ILE A 176 -8.29 5.06 -9.48
N VAL A 177 -7.80 3.86 -9.79
CA VAL A 177 -8.33 2.61 -9.20
C VAL A 177 -8.17 2.62 -7.68
N ILE A 178 -7.02 3.06 -7.17
CA ILE A 178 -6.78 3.18 -5.73
C ILE A 178 -7.74 4.20 -5.12
N LEU A 179 -7.89 5.36 -5.74
CA LEU A 179 -8.79 6.42 -5.27
C LEU A 179 -10.24 5.92 -5.19
N LEU A 180 -10.74 5.29 -6.26
CA LEU A 180 -12.09 4.75 -6.30
C LEU A 180 -12.30 3.67 -5.24
N GLY A 181 -11.35 2.75 -5.08
CA GLY A 181 -11.43 1.72 -4.04
C GLY A 181 -11.43 2.30 -2.63
N MET A 182 -10.68 3.37 -2.38
CA MET A 182 -10.70 4.10 -1.10
C MET A 182 -12.00 4.86 -0.88
N LEU A 183 -12.56 5.47 -1.92
CA LEU A 183 -13.85 6.13 -1.84
C LEU A 183 -14.97 5.16 -1.47
N VAL A 184 -14.97 3.96 -2.06
CA VAL A 184 -15.97 2.92 -1.74
C VAL A 184 -15.89 2.53 -0.26
N ILE A 185 -14.70 2.23 0.28
CA ILE A 185 -14.59 1.83 1.69
C ILE A 185 -14.96 2.97 2.64
N TYR A 186 -14.55 4.21 2.33
CA TYR A 186 -14.94 5.36 3.16
C TYR A 186 -16.44 5.67 3.06
N ALA A 187 -17.07 5.50 1.89
CA ALA A 187 -18.53 5.64 1.74
C ALA A 187 -19.28 4.60 2.58
N ILE A 188 -18.78 3.35 2.61
CA ILE A 188 -19.34 2.30 3.48
C ILE A 188 -19.21 2.71 4.96
N CYS A 189 -18.03 3.14 5.39
CA CYS A 189 -17.80 3.60 6.77
C CYS A 189 -18.70 4.78 7.13
N PHE A 190 -18.86 5.74 6.23
CA PHE A 190 -19.74 6.90 6.40
C PHE A 190 -21.21 6.49 6.49
N GLY A 191 -21.67 5.60 5.61
CA GLY A 191 -23.03 5.06 5.67
C GLY A 191 -23.32 4.34 6.98
N LEU A 192 -22.40 3.52 7.48
CA LEU A 192 -22.50 2.86 8.78
C LEU A 192 -22.57 3.85 9.94
N PHE A 193 -21.82 4.95 9.86
CA PHE A 193 -21.86 6.02 10.87
C PHE A 193 -23.24 6.67 10.97
N TRP A 194 -23.93 6.89 9.85
CA TRP A 194 -25.27 7.50 9.81
C TRP A 194 -26.38 6.62 10.38
N VAL A 195 -26.21 5.30 10.41
CA VAL A 195 -27.23 4.38 10.99
C VAL A 195 -27.40 4.60 12.50
N ASN A 196 -26.39 5.17 13.18
CA ASN A 196 -26.41 5.63 14.58
C ASN A 196 -26.99 4.63 15.61
N VAL A 197 -26.86 3.34 15.35
CA VAL A 197 -27.16 2.28 16.32
C VAL A 197 -25.86 1.90 17.04
N LYS A 198 -25.89 1.70 18.36
CA LYS A 198 -24.69 1.37 19.15
C LYS A 198 -23.92 0.18 18.58
N ILE A 199 -24.61 -0.85 18.10
CA ILE A 199 -24.00 -2.03 17.47
C ILE A 199 -23.26 -1.63 16.17
N THR A 200 -23.85 -0.78 15.35
CA THR A 200 -23.24 -0.31 14.08
C THR A 200 -22.01 0.53 14.34
N LEU A 201 -22.02 1.40 15.35
CA LEU A 201 -20.85 2.18 15.75
C LEU A 201 -19.72 1.29 16.27
N PHE A 202 -20.05 0.24 17.02
CA PHE A 202 -19.06 -0.74 17.46
C PHE A 202 -18.45 -1.51 16.28
N LEU A 203 -19.27 -1.99 15.35
CA LEU A 203 -18.80 -2.65 14.12
C LEU A 203 -17.94 -1.70 13.27
N LEU A 204 -18.32 -0.44 13.15
CA LEU A 204 -17.53 0.58 12.45
C LEU A 204 -16.14 0.76 13.08
N ALA A 205 -16.07 0.83 14.40
CA ALA A 205 -14.80 0.92 15.11
C ALA A 205 -13.89 -0.29 14.82
N LEU A 206 -14.45 -1.51 14.80
CA LEU A 206 -13.70 -2.72 14.44
C LEU A 206 -13.22 -2.69 12.98
N ILE A 207 -14.07 -2.26 12.04
CA ILE A 207 -13.69 -2.12 10.63
C ILE A 207 -12.54 -1.11 10.48
N ILE A 208 -12.63 0.05 11.10
CA ILE A 208 -11.60 1.09 11.04
C ILE A 208 -10.29 0.58 11.66
N LEU A 209 -10.36 -0.12 12.78
CA LEU A 209 -9.19 -0.58 13.51
C LEU A 209 -8.46 -1.71 12.78
N PHE A 210 -9.19 -2.73 12.32
CA PHE A 210 -8.61 -3.98 11.82
C PHE A 210 -8.54 -4.08 10.30
N PHE A 211 -9.53 -3.54 9.61
CA PHE A 211 -9.70 -3.76 8.17
C PHE A 211 -9.19 -2.61 7.31
N VAL A 212 -9.52 -1.36 7.64
CA VAL A 212 -9.25 -0.21 6.77
C VAL A 212 -7.76 -0.04 6.45
N PRO A 213 -6.80 -0.10 7.40
CA PRO A 213 -5.38 0.02 7.06
C PRO A 213 -4.92 -1.12 6.17
N GLY A 214 -5.24 -2.38 6.53
CA GLY A 214 -4.87 -3.56 5.75
C GLY A 214 -5.38 -3.49 4.32
N PHE A 215 -6.65 -3.19 4.12
CA PHE A 215 -7.27 -3.01 2.82
C PHE A 215 -6.59 -1.89 2.01
N ARG A 216 -6.39 -0.71 2.62
CA ARG A 216 -5.75 0.44 1.97
C ARG A 216 -4.37 0.09 1.45
N PHE A 217 -3.50 -0.45 2.31
CA PHE A 217 -2.14 -0.76 1.92
C PHE A 217 -2.08 -1.90 0.89
N MET A 218 -2.92 -2.92 1.03
CA MET A 218 -3.01 -4.00 0.05
C MET A 218 -3.47 -3.48 -1.32
N LEU A 219 -4.48 -2.61 -1.36
CA LEU A 219 -4.98 -1.99 -2.60
C LEU A 219 -3.89 -1.15 -3.28
N ILE A 220 -3.14 -0.37 -2.49
CA ILE A 220 -2.03 0.43 -3.00
C ILE A 220 -0.96 -0.49 -3.60
N GLN A 221 -0.47 -1.48 -2.84
CA GLN A 221 0.63 -2.33 -3.29
C GLN A 221 0.26 -3.15 -4.51
N PHE A 222 -0.94 -3.71 -4.55
CA PHE A 222 -1.43 -4.51 -5.67
C PHE A 222 -1.42 -3.75 -7.01
N ASN A 223 -1.67 -2.43 -6.98
CA ASN A 223 -1.70 -1.59 -8.17
C ASN A 223 -0.36 -0.90 -8.45
N VAL A 224 0.31 -0.38 -7.42
CA VAL A 224 1.54 0.41 -7.56
C VAL A 224 2.73 -0.47 -7.93
N PHE A 225 2.84 -1.67 -7.37
CA PHE A 225 3.97 -2.55 -7.64
C PHE A 225 4.08 -2.93 -9.13
N LYS A 226 2.96 -3.10 -9.82
CA LYS A 226 2.93 -3.34 -11.28
C LYS A 226 3.60 -2.21 -12.06
N ASN A 227 3.36 -0.96 -11.65
CA ASN A 227 3.98 0.20 -12.31
C ASN A 227 5.47 0.29 -11.99
N ILE A 228 5.86 0.03 -10.74
CA ILE A 228 7.27 0.02 -10.34
C ILE A 228 8.02 -1.08 -11.07
N LYS A 229 7.45 -2.28 -11.19
CA LYS A 229 8.03 -3.36 -11.99
C LYS A 229 8.26 -2.88 -13.41
N LYS A 230 7.23 -2.42 -14.09
CA LYS A 230 7.27 -2.02 -15.50
C LYS A 230 8.23 -0.86 -15.81
N TYR A 231 8.32 0.16 -14.94
CA TYR A 231 9.02 1.40 -15.26
C TYR A 231 10.36 1.59 -14.53
N MET A 232 10.65 0.77 -13.51
CA MET A 232 11.93 0.87 -12.77
C MET A 232 12.69 -0.46 -12.78
N ILE A 233 12.01 -1.59 -12.57
CA ILE A 233 12.66 -2.88 -12.39
C ILE A 233 12.98 -3.50 -13.74
N ASP A 234 11.97 -3.67 -14.60
CA ASP A 234 12.15 -4.32 -15.91
C ASP A 234 13.17 -3.60 -16.82
N PRO A 235 13.16 -2.25 -16.94
CA PRO A 235 14.19 -1.56 -17.75
C PRO A 235 15.60 -1.77 -17.23
N TYR A 236 15.80 -1.72 -15.89
CA TYR A 236 17.12 -1.95 -15.30
C TYR A 236 17.66 -3.34 -15.62
N TYR A 237 16.85 -4.36 -15.47
CA TYR A 237 17.28 -5.73 -15.71
C TYR A 237 17.34 -6.12 -17.20
N ASN A 238 16.67 -5.39 -18.08
CA ASN A 238 16.85 -5.54 -19.52
C ASN A 238 18.24 -5.04 -19.96
N GLU A 239 18.79 -4.03 -19.28
CA GLU A 239 20.15 -3.54 -19.50
C GLU A 239 21.21 -4.39 -18.78
N HIS A 240 20.84 -5.09 -17.69
CA HIS A 240 21.73 -5.89 -16.85
C HIS A 240 21.17 -7.30 -16.62
N PRO A 241 21.07 -8.14 -17.68
CA PRO A 241 20.38 -9.43 -17.60
C PRO A 241 21.04 -10.43 -16.63
N ASP A 242 22.32 -10.32 -16.42
CA ASP A 242 23.10 -11.26 -15.60
C ASP A 242 23.19 -10.86 -14.11
N GLU A 243 22.67 -9.68 -13.75
CA GLU A 243 22.68 -9.23 -12.35
C GLU A 243 21.52 -9.82 -11.54
N ASP A 244 21.83 -10.24 -10.32
CA ASP A 244 20.88 -10.63 -9.29
C ASP A 244 19.84 -11.69 -9.69
N ILE A 245 20.21 -12.67 -10.54
CA ILE A 245 19.28 -13.71 -11.05
C ILE A 245 18.56 -14.43 -9.90
N GLU A 246 19.28 -14.81 -8.83
CA GLU A 246 18.67 -15.48 -7.67
C GLU A 246 17.69 -14.55 -6.93
N LEU A 247 18.05 -13.27 -6.76
CA LEU A 247 17.18 -12.28 -6.15
C LEU A 247 15.93 -12.06 -7.00
N ARG A 248 16.07 -12.00 -8.32
CA ARG A 248 14.97 -11.84 -9.29
C ARG A 248 14.03 -13.03 -9.26
N ARG A 249 14.57 -14.24 -9.25
CA ARG A 249 13.79 -15.48 -9.10
C ARG A 249 13.07 -15.49 -7.75
N GLY A 250 13.77 -15.12 -6.68
CA GLY A 250 13.17 -14.96 -5.36
C GLY A 250 12.13 -13.84 -5.28
N LEU A 251 12.11 -12.85 -6.17
CA LEU A 251 11.11 -11.77 -6.26
C LEU A 251 9.94 -12.12 -7.21
N GLY A 252 9.96 -13.31 -7.84
CA GLY A 252 8.96 -13.66 -8.87
C GLY A 252 9.01 -12.71 -10.07
N LEU A 253 10.19 -12.20 -10.42
CA LEU A 253 10.42 -11.29 -11.52
C LEU A 253 10.92 -12.00 -12.78
N LEU A 254 11.36 -13.25 -12.63
CA LEU A 254 11.68 -14.15 -13.74
C LEU A 254 10.54 -15.18 -13.82
N ASP A 255 9.96 -15.30 -14.98
CA ASP A 255 9.08 -16.44 -15.32
C ASP A 255 9.99 -17.68 -15.46
N ASP A 256 9.68 -18.76 -14.73
CA ASP A 256 10.36 -20.06 -14.82
C ASP A 256 10.14 -20.73 -16.16
#